data_23d03bb585b5e3ca73bd8caff7f59055
#
_entry.id   23d03bb585b5e3ca73bd8caff7f59055
#
_cell.length_a   1.000
_cell.length_b   1.000
_cell.length_c   1.000
_cell.angle_alpha   90.00
_cell.angle_beta   90.00
_cell.angle_gamma   90.00
#
_symmetry.space_group_name_H-M   'P 1'
#
loop_
_entity.id
_entity.type
_entity.pdbx_description
1 polymer ?
#
loop_
_entity_poly.entity_id
_entity_poly.type
_entity_poly.pdbx_seq_one_letter_code
_entity_poly.pdbx_strand_id
1 'polypeptide(L)'
;QTVFALPCSFIPTITIAIIPAITAAITRADLKEARQTEESAVRTLSLIAMPCAVGLFVMAEPVIRLLCRSYTEDKIALAAPMMAILGLAVIFNSLVLLLNAIMQAHGDVITPVVNMLLGGIVKIIVNYILVGIPALGIVGAPVGTLVCYIFITALDVIAMRRSITSHPAIFKNLVRPLAA
;
A
#
# COMPACT_ATOMS: atom_id res chain seq x y z
N GLN A 1 -11.82 2.06 -11.08
CA GLN A 1 -11.46 1.48 -9.76
C GLN A 1 -11.35 -0.05 -9.80
N THR A 2 -12.08 -0.72 -10.69
CA THR A 2 -12.12 -2.20 -10.77
C THR A 2 -10.74 -2.83 -11.02
N VAL A 3 -9.90 -2.24 -11.86
CA VAL A 3 -8.56 -2.77 -12.20
C VAL A 3 -7.58 -2.59 -11.05
N PHE A 4 -7.66 -1.47 -10.33
CA PHE A 4 -6.90 -1.24 -9.10
C PHE A 4 -7.27 -2.25 -8.00
N ALA A 5 -8.52 -2.68 -7.96
CA ALA A 5 -8.99 -3.63 -6.97
C ALA A 5 -8.37 -5.04 -7.13
N LEU A 6 -7.98 -5.46 -8.34
CA LEU A 6 -7.40 -6.78 -8.57
C LEU A 6 -6.13 -7.04 -7.74
N PRO A 7 -5.02 -6.26 -7.88
CA PRO A 7 -3.85 -6.47 -7.03
C PRO A 7 -4.16 -6.24 -5.54
N CYS A 8 -5.03 -5.27 -5.23
CA CYS A 8 -5.42 -4.98 -3.85
C CYS A 8 -6.22 -6.12 -3.18
N SER A 9 -6.81 -7.03 -3.94
CA SER A 9 -7.54 -8.19 -3.40
C SER A 9 -6.62 -9.37 -3.04
N PHE A 10 -5.52 -9.55 -3.75
CA PHE A 10 -4.57 -10.63 -3.47
C PHE A 10 -3.63 -10.31 -2.29
N ILE A 11 -3.24 -9.05 -2.13
CA ILE A 11 -2.30 -8.61 -1.10
C ILE A 11 -2.81 -8.91 0.32
N PRO A 12 -4.08 -8.63 0.71
CA PRO A 12 -4.59 -8.96 2.04
C PRO A 12 -4.54 -10.44 2.36
N THR A 13 -4.79 -11.31 1.37
CA THR A 13 -4.77 -12.76 1.59
C THR A 13 -3.39 -13.24 2.04
N ILE A 14 -2.33 -12.74 1.41
CA ILE A 14 -0.95 -13.05 1.79
C ILE A 14 -0.65 -12.47 3.18
N THR A 15 -1.08 -11.25 3.44
CA THR A 15 -0.84 -10.56 4.70
C THR A 15 -1.52 -11.28 5.88
N ILE A 16 -2.76 -11.74 5.71
CA ILE A 16 -3.50 -12.49 6.74
C ILE A 16 -2.80 -13.83 7.04
N ALA A 17 -2.23 -14.50 6.05
CA ALA A 17 -1.52 -15.76 6.24
C ALA A 17 -0.22 -15.62 7.06
N ILE A 18 0.37 -14.42 7.11
CA ILE A 18 1.63 -14.15 7.83
C ILE A 18 1.39 -13.89 9.32
N ILE A 19 0.24 -13.34 9.71
CA ILE A 19 -0.08 -13.01 11.10
C ILE A 19 0.10 -14.20 12.05
N PRO A 20 -0.46 -15.40 11.78
CA PRO A 20 -0.31 -16.53 12.69
C PRO A 20 1.14 -16.98 12.86
N ALA A 21 1.96 -16.92 11.79
CA ALA A 21 3.37 -17.32 11.83
C ALA A 21 4.18 -16.37 12.74
N ILE A 22 4.00 -15.08 12.63
CA ILE A 22 4.66 -14.09 13.48
C ILE A 22 4.19 -14.25 14.93
N THR A 23 2.88 -14.35 15.17
CA THR A 23 2.32 -14.52 16.51
C THR A 23 2.84 -15.81 17.18
N ALA A 24 2.94 -16.90 16.46
CA ALA A 24 3.50 -18.15 16.99
C ALA A 24 4.98 -18.01 17.39
N ALA A 25 5.80 -17.33 16.59
CA ALA A 25 7.20 -17.07 16.92
C ALA A 25 7.34 -16.17 18.14
N ILE A 26 6.52 -15.14 18.27
CA ILE A 26 6.48 -14.25 19.45
C ILE A 26 6.07 -15.01 20.70
N THR A 27 5.07 -15.89 20.61
CA THR A 27 4.59 -16.70 21.74
C THR A 27 5.65 -17.68 22.24
N ARG A 28 6.52 -18.16 21.35
CA ARG A 28 7.67 -19.01 21.70
C ARG A 28 8.86 -18.21 22.23
N ALA A 29 8.74 -16.89 22.36
CA ALA A 29 9.83 -15.97 22.71
C ALA A 29 11.04 -16.03 21.77
N ASP A 30 10.86 -16.53 20.54
CA ASP A 30 11.89 -16.55 19.50
C ASP A 30 11.81 -15.28 18.64
N LEU A 31 12.36 -14.20 19.19
CA LEU A 31 12.42 -12.89 18.51
C LEU A 31 13.22 -12.96 17.18
N LYS A 32 14.13 -13.93 17.05
CA LYS A 32 14.92 -14.09 15.84
C LYS A 32 14.07 -14.69 14.72
N GLU A 33 13.27 -15.71 15.01
CA GLU A 33 12.33 -16.33 14.09
C GLU A 33 11.24 -15.32 13.67
N ALA A 34 10.69 -14.57 14.64
CA ALA A 34 9.71 -13.53 14.35
C ALA A 34 10.25 -12.50 13.36
N ARG A 35 11.45 -11.98 13.61
CA ARG A 35 12.10 -11.00 12.72
C ARG A 35 12.40 -11.58 11.33
N GLN A 36 12.85 -12.82 11.23
CA GLN A 36 13.09 -13.46 9.94
C GLN A 36 11.79 -13.62 9.14
N THR A 37 10.71 -13.96 9.81
CA THR A 37 9.38 -14.06 9.20
C THR A 37 8.90 -12.70 8.70
N GLU A 38 9.05 -11.63 9.50
CA GLU A 38 8.72 -10.26 9.11
C GLU A 38 9.55 -9.80 7.89
N GLU A 39 10.86 -10.02 7.89
CA GLU A 39 11.74 -9.67 6.78
C GLU A 39 11.40 -10.45 5.51
N SER A 40 11.04 -11.73 5.63
CA SER A 40 10.59 -12.57 4.52
C SER A 40 9.25 -12.09 3.96
N ALA A 41 8.35 -11.67 4.84
CA ALA A 41 7.05 -11.11 4.47
C ALA A 41 7.21 -9.80 3.68
N VAL A 42 8.05 -8.88 4.15
CA VAL A 42 8.38 -7.63 3.43
C VAL A 42 8.94 -7.94 2.04
N ARG A 43 9.87 -8.88 1.96
CA ARG A 43 10.51 -9.27 0.69
C ARG A 43 9.50 -9.88 -0.29
N THR A 44 8.68 -10.82 0.17
CA THR A 44 7.67 -11.48 -0.67
C THR A 44 6.63 -10.47 -1.18
N LEU A 45 6.15 -9.60 -0.28
CA LEU A 45 5.18 -8.57 -0.65
C LEU A 45 5.78 -7.58 -1.66
N SER A 46 7.03 -7.16 -1.46
CA SER A 46 7.72 -6.26 -2.39
C SER A 46 7.89 -6.88 -3.78
N LEU A 47 8.22 -8.18 -3.85
CA LEU A 47 8.34 -8.90 -5.12
C LEU A 47 7.03 -8.99 -5.90
N ILE A 48 5.89 -8.94 -5.24
CA ILE A 48 4.57 -8.95 -5.87
C ILE A 48 4.08 -7.53 -6.14
N ALA A 49 4.19 -6.63 -5.16
CA ALA A 49 3.67 -5.28 -5.27
C ALA A 49 4.41 -4.43 -6.32
N MET A 50 5.74 -4.61 -6.45
CA MET A 50 6.54 -3.85 -7.41
C MET A 50 6.16 -4.11 -8.87
N PRO A 51 6.15 -5.36 -9.37
CA PRO A 51 5.75 -5.61 -10.76
C PRO A 51 4.29 -5.24 -11.01
N CYS A 52 3.38 -5.42 -10.03
CA CYS A 52 1.99 -4.99 -10.15
C CYS A 52 1.89 -3.46 -10.29
N ALA A 53 2.64 -2.71 -9.48
CA ALA A 53 2.62 -1.25 -9.52
C ALA A 53 3.22 -0.72 -10.84
N VAL A 54 4.37 -1.26 -11.26
CA VAL A 54 5.01 -0.91 -12.53
C VAL A 54 4.12 -1.30 -13.71
N GLY A 55 3.52 -2.48 -13.66
CA GLY A 55 2.56 -2.93 -14.68
C GLY A 55 1.38 -1.98 -14.81
N LEU A 56 0.75 -1.60 -13.69
CA LEU A 56 -0.36 -0.64 -13.70
C LEU A 56 0.08 0.77 -14.14
N PHE A 57 1.29 1.18 -13.80
CA PHE A 57 1.82 2.48 -14.19
C PHE A 57 2.10 2.54 -15.70
N VAL A 58 2.82 1.55 -16.24
CA VAL A 58 3.25 1.53 -17.65
C VAL A 58 2.08 1.15 -18.57
N MET A 59 1.24 0.20 -18.15
CA MET A 59 0.15 -0.32 -18.94
C MET A 59 -1.20 0.34 -18.63
N ALA A 60 -1.20 1.51 -17.96
CA ALA A 60 -2.43 2.22 -17.59
C ALA A 60 -3.35 2.46 -18.79
N GLU A 61 -2.82 3.01 -19.88
CA GLU A 61 -3.59 3.30 -21.09
C GLU A 61 -4.04 2.04 -21.84
N PRO A 62 -3.16 1.06 -22.17
CA PRO A 62 -3.58 -0.19 -22.84
C PRO A 62 -4.64 -0.96 -22.06
N VAL A 63 -4.50 -1.01 -20.72
CA VAL A 63 -5.45 -1.71 -19.86
C VAL A 63 -6.80 -1.02 -19.86
N ILE A 64 -6.86 0.31 -19.83
CA ILE A 64 -8.11 1.05 -19.90
C ILE A 64 -8.77 0.86 -21.27
N ARG A 65 -8.02 0.91 -22.37
CA ARG A 65 -8.52 0.66 -23.71
C ARG A 65 -9.13 -0.74 -23.87
N LEU A 66 -8.48 -1.74 -23.26
CA LEU A 66 -8.95 -3.14 -23.31
C LEU A 66 -10.24 -3.34 -22.50
N LEU A 67 -10.30 -2.79 -21.30
CA LEU A 67 -11.41 -3.02 -20.37
C LEU A 67 -12.61 -2.11 -20.62
N CYS A 68 -12.35 -0.91 -21.11
CA CYS A 68 -13.39 0.11 -21.32
C CYS A 68 -13.55 0.43 -22.82
N ARG A 69 -13.86 -0.58 -23.62
CA ARG A 69 -14.03 -0.46 -25.08
C ARG A 69 -15.04 0.61 -25.50
N SER A 70 -15.98 0.96 -24.61
CA SER A 70 -17.01 1.98 -24.86
C SER A 70 -16.56 3.41 -24.49
N TYR A 71 -15.32 3.61 -24.02
CA TYR A 71 -14.84 4.94 -23.66
C TYR A 71 -14.36 5.69 -24.90
N THR A 72 -14.74 6.97 -24.97
CA THR A 72 -14.23 7.93 -25.96
C THR A 72 -12.76 8.25 -25.65
N GLU A 73 -11.97 8.62 -26.64
CA GLU A 73 -10.54 8.95 -26.50
C GLU A 73 -10.29 10.01 -25.39
N ASP A 74 -11.17 11.01 -25.25
CA ASP A 74 -11.09 12.03 -24.20
C ASP A 74 -11.19 11.42 -22.80
N LYS A 75 -12.04 10.40 -22.62
CA LYS A 75 -12.19 9.69 -21.34
C LYS A 75 -11.00 8.81 -21.02
N ILE A 76 -10.39 8.22 -22.04
CA ILE A 76 -9.16 7.42 -21.89
C ILE A 76 -8.00 8.31 -21.51
N ALA A 77 -7.84 9.45 -22.17
CA ALA A 77 -6.79 10.43 -21.87
C ALA A 77 -6.89 10.96 -20.42
N LEU A 78 -8.10 11.07 -19.88
CA LEU A 78 -8.31 11.46 -18.48
C LEU A 78 -8.08 10.30 -17.50
N ALA A 79 -8.48 9.08 -17.87
CA ALA A 79 -8.43 7.91 -16.98
C ALA A 79 -7.02 7.30 -16.89
N ALA A 80 -6.18 7.40 -17.93
CA ALA A 80 -4.84 6.84 -17.95
C ALA A 80 -3.92 7.42 -16.86
N PRO A 81 -3.77 8.75 -16.69
CA PRO A 81 -2.96 9.30 -15.60
C PRO A 81 -3.53 8.96 -14.23
N MET A 82 -4.86 8.90 -14.07
CA MET A 82 -5.49 8.47 -12.81
C MET A 82 -5.09 7.05 -12.44
N MET A 83 -5.06 6.13 -13.41
CA MET A 83 -4.69 4.75 -13.19
C MET A 83 -3.19 4.58 -12.90
N ALA A 84 -2.34 5.36 -13.56
CA ALA A 84 -0.91 5.37 -13.30
C ALA A 84 -0.60 5.81 -11.86
N ILE A 85 -1.24 6.87 -11.36
CA ILE A 85 -1.11 7.34 -9.98
C ILE A 85 -1.59 6.26 -8.99
N LEU A 86 -2.71 5.60 -9.29
CA LEU A 86 -3.20 4.49 -8.47
C LEU A 86 -2.25 3.30 -8.49
N GLY A 87 -1.57 3.02 -9.60
CA GLY A 87 -0.52 2.00 -9.68
C GLY A 87 0.59 2.26 -8.67
N LEU A 88 1.05 3.50 -8.56
CA LEU A 88 2.03 3.88 -7.54
C LEU A 88 1.47 3.74 -6.11
N ALA A 89 0.18 4.04 -5.92
CA ALA A 89 -0.48 3.89 -4.63
C ALA A 89 -0.56 2.42 -4.15
N VAL A 90 -0.50 1.42 -5.04
CA VAL A 90 -0.47 0.00 -4.69
C VAL A 90 0.72 -0.34 -3.80
N ILE A 91 1.90 0.25 -4.06
CA ILE A 91 3.11 0.00 -3.26
C ILE A 91 2.88 0.43 -1.82
N PHE A 92 2.43 1.66 -1.60
CA PHE A 92 2.19 2.18 -0.26
C PHE A 92 1.04 1.48 0.44
N ASN A 93 -0.05 1.16 -0.28
CA ASN A 93 -1.15 0.36 0.26
C ASN A 93 -0.69 -1.02 0.74
N SER A 94 0.18 -1.67 -0.03
CA SER A 94 0.75 -2.97 0.34
C SER A 94 1.60 -2.87 1.62
N LEU A 95 2.38 -1.81 1.75
CA LEU A 95 3.16 -1.53 2.96
C LEU A 95 2.27 -1.28 4.18
N VAL A 96 1.22 -0.47 4.04
CA VAL A 96 0.25 -0.23 5.11
C VAL A 96 -0.34 -1.55 5.60
N LEU A 97 -0.80 -2.41 4.68
CA LEU A 97 -1.41 -3.70 5.04
C LEU A 97 -0.42 -4.60 5.80
N LEU A 98 0.84 -4.65 5.34
CA LEU A 98 1.87 -5.46 5.99
C LEU A 98 2.24 -4.90 7.37
N LEU A 99 2.46 -3.60 7.49
CA LEU A 99 2.81 -2.96 8.76
C LEU A 99 1.69 -3.15 9.79
N ASN A 100 0.44 -2.99 9.37
CA ASN A 100 -0.73 -3.25 10.20
C ASN A 100 -0.76 -4.70 10.69
N ALA A 101 -0.46 -5.67 9.80
CA ALA A 101 -0.42 -7.09 10.17
C ALA A 101 0.69 -7.39 11.18
N ILE A 102 1.88 -6.82 11.01
CA ILE A 102 2.99 -6.97 11.95
C ILE A 102 2.61 -6.38 13.32
N MET A 103 2.06 -5.17 13.36
CA MET A 103 1.62 -4.54 14.62
C MET A 103 0.54 -5.36 15.33
N GLN A 104 -0.45 -5.88 14.58
CA GLN A 104 -1.48 -6.76 15.11
C GLN A 104 -0.89 -8.07 15.67
N ALA A 105 0.09 -8.67 15.00
CA ALA A 105 0.78 -9.88 15.46
C ALA A 105 1.54 -9.63 16.77
N HIS A 106 2.03 -8.41 17.00
CA HIS A 106 2.64 -7.98 18.26
C HIS A 106 1.61 -7.57 19.34
N GLY A 107 0.30 -7.68 19.06
CA GLY A 107 -0.78 -7.36 19.99
C GLY A 107 -1.23 -5.90 19.98
N ASP A 108 -0.62 -5.05 19.17
CA ASP A 108 -1.03 -3.66 19.00
C ASP A 108 -2.08 -3.55 17.89
N VAL A 109 -3.34 -3.66 18.27
CA VAL A 109 -4.49 -3.57 17.34
C VAL A 109 -5.00 -2.14 17.21
N ILE A 110 -4.77 -1.29 18.23
CA ILE A 110 -5.34 0.05 18.31
C ILE A 110 -4.59 1.03 17.42
N THR A 111 -3.27 1.00 17.45
CA THR A 111 -2.44 1.96 16.71
C THR A 111 -2.68 1.93 15.19
N PRO A 112 -2.75 0.77 14.51
CA PRO A 112 -3.10 0.70 13.10
C PRO A 112 -4.46 1.33 12.79
N VAL A 113 -5.47 1.08 13.63
CA VAL A 113 -6.81 1.64 13.44
C VAL A 113 -6.81 3.16 13.54
N VAL A 114 -6.11 3.71 14.54
CA VAL A 114 -5.98 5.17 14.72
C VAL A 114 -5.24 5.78 13.53
N ASN A 115 -4.15 5.18 13.07
CA ASN A 115 -3.38 5.66 11.92
C ASN A 115 -4.21 5.64 10.63
N MET A 116 -5.02 4.60 10.42
CA MET A 116 -5.93 4.52 9.27
C MET A 116 -7.04 5.59 9.36
N LEU A 117 -7.57 5.87 10.55
CA LEU A 117 -8.54 6.94 10.77
C LEU A 117 -7.95 8.32 10.44
N LEU A 118 -6.75 8.60 10.94
CA LEU A 118 -6.03 9.84 10.63
C LEU A 118 -5.74 9.96 9.13
N GLY A 119 -5.32 8.88 8.49
CA GLY A 119 -5.13 8.84 7.04
C GLY A 119 -6.43 9.10 6.27
N GLY A 120 -7.57 8.59 6.75
CA GLY A 120 -8.89 8.85 6.18
C GLY A 120 -9.27 10.34 6.25
N ILE A 121 -9.00 10.99 7.38
CA ILE A 121 -9.22 12.43 7.55
C ILE A 121 -8.34 13.22 6.57
N VAL A 122 -7.06 12.89 6.50
CA VAL A 122 -6.12 13.52 5.55
C VAL A 122 -6.61 13.34 4.11
N LYS A 123 -7.08 12.14 3.76
CA LYS A 123 -7.64 11.86 2.42
C LYS A 123 -8.83 12.75 2.09
N ILE A 124 -9.74 12.97 3.04
CA ILE A 124 -10.91 13.84 2.84
C ILE A 124 -10.46 15.27 2.59
N ILE A 125 -9.53 15.78 3.42
CA ILE A 125 -9.02 17.15 3.29
C ILE A 125 -8.30 17.34 1.96
N VAL A 126 -7.38 16.43 1.62
CA VAL A 126 -6.60 16.51 0.38
C VAL A 126 -7.50 16.38 -0.84
N ASN A 127 -8.48 15.45 -0.83
CA ASN A 127 -9.43 15.33 -1.92
C ASN A 127 -10.29 16.57 -2.07
N TYR A 128 -10.77 17.17 -0.96
CA TYR A 128 -11.55 18.41 -1.01
C TYR A 128 -10.78 19.55 -1.66
N ILE A 129 -9.50 19.69 -1.31
CA ILE A 129 -8.63 20.74 -1.89
C ILE A 129 -8.32 20.44 -3.36
N LEU A 130 -7.86 19.23 -3.68
CA LEU A 130 -7.36 18.89 -5.03
C LEU A 130 -8.49 18.80 -6.07
N VAL A 131 -9.62 18.23 -5.71
CA VAL A 131 -10.78 18.14 -6.62
C VAL A 131 -11.44 19.51 -6.81
N GLY A 132 -11.32 20.39 -5.80
CA GLY A 132 -11.79 21.77 -5.88
C GLY A 132 -10.97 22.68 -6.81
N ILE A 133 -9.77 22.25 -7.22
CA ILE A 133 -8.93 23.00 -8.18
C ILE A 133 -9.37 22.67 -9.61
N PRO A 134 -9.88 23.65 -10.41
CA PRO A 134 -10.39 23.40 -11.75
C PRO A 134 -9.38 22.73 -12.70
N ALA A 135 -8.09 22.98 -12.51
CA ALA A 135 -7.00 22.41 -13.33
C ALA A 135 -6.76 20.91 -13.08
N LEU A 136 -7.04 20.42 -11.87
CA LEU A 136 -6.85 19.01 -11.50
C LEU A 136 -8.15 18.22 -11.57
N GLY A 137 -9.26 18.82 -11.20
CA GLY A 137 -10.57 18.22 -11.25
C GLY A 137 -10.61 16.82 -10.63
N ILE A 138 -11.17 15.86 -11.37
CA ILE A 138 -11.34 14.48 -10.92
C ILE A 138 -10.00 13.72 -10.76
N VAL A 139 -8.91 14.16 -11.41
CA VAL A 139 -7.57 13.56 -11.29
C VAL A 139 -6.99 13.79 -9.90
N GLY A 140 -7.47 14.78 -9.16
CA GLY A 140 -7.09 15.03 -7.77
C GLY A 140 -7.41 13.88 -6.82
N ALA A 141 -8.44 13.07 -7.09
CA ALA A 141 -8.84 11.98 -6.21
C ALA A 141 -7.81 10.82 -6.08
N PRO A 142 -7.18 10.32 -7.17
CA PRO A 142 -6.05 9.40 -7.08
C PRO A 142 -4.84 9.96 -6.33
N VAL A 143 -4.54 11.24 -6.53
CA VAL A 143 -3.44 11.90 -5.82
C VAL A 143 -3.72 11.94 -4.31
N GLY A 144 -4.92 12.28 -3.90
CA GLY A 144 -5.32 12.23 -2.50
C GLY A 144 -5.23 10.82 -1.88
N THR A 145 -5.53 9.79 -2.68
CA THR A 145 -5.35 8.39 -2.25
C THR A 145 -3.88 8.04 -2.06
N LEU A 146 -3.01 8.44 -2.97
CA LEU A 146 -1.56 8.25 -2.85
C LEU A 146 -0.99 8.95 -1.62
N VAL A 147 -1.33 10.22 -1.42
CA VAL A 147 -0.90 11.02 -0.25
C VAL A 147 -1.36 10.37 1.05
N CYS A 148 -2.61 9.89 1.10
CA CYS A 148 -3.15 9.18 2.25
C CYS A 148 -2.30 7.95 2.61
N TYR A 149 -1.99 7.08 1.64
CA TYR A 149 -1.21 5.87 1.90
C TYR A 149 0.24 6.18 2.28
N ILE A 150 0.87 7.19 1.69
CA ILE A 150 2.20 7.66 2.11
C ILE A 150 2.14 8.12 3.58
N PHE A 151 1.13 8.90 3.94
CA PHE A 151 0.96 9.42 5.30
C PHE A 151 0.75 8.29 6.32
N ILE A 152 -0.15 7.34 6.02
CA ILE A 152 -0.38 6.17 6.89
C ILE A 152 0.91 5.36 7.04
N THR A 153 1.61 5.06 5.93
CA THR A 153 2.88 4.32 5.97
C THR A 153 3.90 5.01 6.88
N ALA A 154 4.01 6.34 6.81
CA ALA A 154 4.91 7.10 7.67
C ALA A 154 4.51 6.98 9.15
N LEU A 155 3.23 7.09 9.47
CA LEU A 155 2.73 6.92 10.85
C LEU A 155 2.98 5.50 11.37
N ASP A 156 2.71 4.47 10.56
CA ASP A 156 2.91 3.07 10.92
C ASP A 156 4.39 2.77 11.19
N VAL A 157 5.30 3.28 10.35
CA VAL A 157 6.74 3.14 10.54
C VAL A 157 7.20 3.83 11.84
N ILE A 158 6.67 5.03 12.14
CA ILE A 158 7.00 5.76 13.38
C ILE A 158 6.46 5.00 14.59
N ALA A 159 5.21 4.52 14.53
CA ALA A 159 4.58 3.76 15.59
C ALA A 159 5.34 2.46 15.87
N MET A 160 5.70 1.72 14.80
CA MET A 160 6.47 0.49 14.91
C MET A 160 7.84 0.71 15.55
N ARG A 161 8.53 1.80 15.21
CA ARG A 161 9.81 2.18 15.85
C ARG A 161 9.68 2.49 17.33
N ARG A 162 8.50 2.90 17.80
CA ARG A 162 8.24 3.22 19.21
C ARG A 162 7.80 2.01 20.02
N SER A 163 7.01 1.12 19.42
CA SER A 163 6.36 -0.01 20.10
C SER A 163 7.15 -1.32 20.02
N ILE A 164 7.92 -1.54 18.96
CA ILE A 164 8.56 -2.83 18.69
C ILE A 164 10.07 -2.71 18.83
N THR A 165 10.66 -3.47 19.74
CA THR A 165 12.11 -3.47 20.01
C THR A 165 12.93 -4.10 18.88
N SER A 166 12.29 -4.94 18.02
CA SER A 166 12.94 -5.55 16.87
C SER A 166 12.46 -4.85 15.58
N HIS A 167 13.33 -4.03 15.00
CA HIS A 167 13.02 -3.33 13.76
C HIS A 167 13.38 -4.19 12.55
N PRO A 168 12.42 -4.67 11.74
CA PRO A 168 12.74 -5.22 10.43
C PRO A 168 13.36 -4.13 9.55
N ALA A 169 14.38 -4.49 8.77
CA ALA A 169 15.05 -3.57 7.87
C ALA A 169 14.18 -3.30 6.61
N ILE A 170 13.00 -2.70 6.83
CA ILE A 170 11.95 -2.51 5.82
C ILE A 170 12.50 -1.78 4.59
N PHE A 171 13.23 -0.69 4.82
CA PHE A 171 13.74 0.15 3.74
C PHE A 171 14.79 -0.57 2.89
N LYS A 172 15.66 -1.36 3.51
CA LYS A 172 16.71 -2.13 2.82
C LYS A 172 16.12 -3.25 1.98
N ASN A 173 15.06 -3.90 2.47
CA ASN A 173 14.41 -5.00 1.79
C ASN A 173 13.39 -4.56 0.73
N LEU A 174 12.87 -3.34 0.83
CA LEU A 174 12.00 -2.73 -0.18
C LEU A 174 12.79 -2.27 -1.42
N VAL A 175 14.00 -1.74 -1.22
CA VAL A 175 14.81 -1.18 -2.30
C VAL A 175 15.63 -2.25 -3.05
N ARG A 176 15.95 -3.38 -2.40
CA ARG A 176 16.72 -4.47 -3.01
C ARG A 176 16.12 -5.05 -4.31
N PRO A 177 14.81 -5.31 -4.41
CA PRO A 177 14.24 -5.81 -5.67
C PRO A 177 14.16 -4.77 -6.79
N LEU A 178 14.37 -3.47 -6.48
CA LEU A 178 14.46 -2.40 -7.50
C LEU A 178 15.87 -2.30 -8.13
N ALA A 179 16.88 -2.86 -7.46
CA ALA A 179 18.28 -2.78 -7.89
C ALA A 179 18.78 -4.08 -8.57
N ALA A 180 17.93 -5.08 -8.70
CA ALA A 180 18.17 -6.34 -9.41
C ALA A 180 17.37 -6.41 -10.70
#